data_829f50345e621f5342a260bd3c7ef039
#
_entry.id   829f50345e621f5342a260bd3c7ef039
#
_cell.length_a   1.000
_cell.length_b   1.000
_cell.length_c   1.000
_cell.angle_alpha   90.00
_cell.angle_beta   90.00
_cell.angle_gamma   90.00
#
_symmetry.space_group_name_H-M   'P 1'
#
loop_
_entity.id
_entity.type
_entity.pdbx_description
1 polymer ?
#
loop_
_entity_poly.entity_id
_entity_poly.type
_entity_poly.pdbx_seq_one_letter_code
_entity_poly.pdbx_strand_id
1 'polypeptide(L)'
;MVLGCDWNPANNLIISCGEDSKYRVWDQFGRQLYNSSPYDHVITSIKWAPNGDYFAVGSFEMLRLCDRSGWSHSFDKPECGSILNLSWSHDGTVVSGAGGNGQVVFGHIVDRTLSWAHIEAVLDQENKISINDCLHEMNDDLDFRERVVNMSMKHNHLIVCTTSQCYVYNVMNWTSPFVFDIKDVVFLIVQGAKYFALIDASQNFNVYSYEGKLVSSPKYQGLRVEFLNQRHISLASDVLAVIDPSNPKTVKVFDVMSGKPTNQIDHSTEILEMDINQVEMSSERKMCFIDSNRDMFLSMVHKPEVLKICNMVDSFQWNDANDMLTALSDGKLKTWFYPNAIYVDRDLMNKAMA
;
A
#
# COMPACT_ATOMS: atom_id res chain seq x y z
N MET A 1 -8.14 31.66 -13.42
CA MET A 1 -6.89 31.83 -12.62
C MET A 1 -6.52 30.49 -12.00
N VAL A 2 -5.22 30.13 -11.88
CA VAL A 2 -4.79 28.93 -11.13
C VAL A 2 -4.72 29.31 -9.66
N LEU A 3 -5.37 28.54 -8.79
CA LEU A 3 -5.49 28.79 -7.35
C LEU A 3 -4.56 27.89 -6.52
N GLY A 4 -4.29 26.71 -7.00
CA GLY A 4 -3.40 25.76 -6.34
C GLY A 4 -2.60 24.94 -7.36
N CYS A 5 -1.41 24.57 -6.96
CA CYS A 5 -0.51 23.70 -7.71
C CYS A 5 0.35 22.92 -6.73
N ASP A 6 0.56 21.63 -6.99
CA ASP A 6 1.44 20.78 -6.19
C ASP A 6 2.21 19.82 -7.09
N TRP A 7 3.46 19.54 -6.75
CA TRP A 7 4.36 18.66 -7.49
C TRP A 7 4.86 17.56 -6.57
N ASN A 8 4.53 16.32 -6.89
CA ASN A 8 5.01 15.20 -6.10
C ASN A 8 6.31 14.64 -6.70
N PRO A 9 7.40 14.59 -5.90
CA PRO A 9 8.68 14.07 -6.37
C PRO A 9 8.68 12.54 -6.58
N ALA A 10 7.79 11.78 -5.92
CA ALA A 10 7.76 10.33 -6.03
C ALA A 10 7.26 9.85 -7.40
N ASN A 11 6.26 10.54 -7.97
CA ASN A 11 5.68 10.18 -9.27
C ASN A 11 6.01 11.18 -10.40
N ASN A 12 6.72 12.28 -10.09
CA ASN A 12 7.05 13.37 -11.01
C ASN A 12 5.83 14.00 -11.73
N LEU A 13 4.64 13.92 -11.12
CA LEU A 13 3.43 14.52 -11.65
C LEU A 13 3.11 15.85 -10.95
N ILE A 14 2.53 16.75 -11.72
CA ILE A 14 2.07 18.06 -11.25
C ILE A 14 0.54 18.05 -11.29
N ILE A 15 -0.09 18.55 -10.24
CA ILE A 15 -1.52 18.82 -10.22
C ILE A 15 -1.76 20.32 -10.11
N SER A 16 -2.84 20.78 -10.72
CA SER A 16 -3.27 22.18 -10.63
C SER A 16 -4.78 22.28 -10.51
N CYS A 17 -5.25 23.28 -9.80
CA CYS A 17 -6.67 23.63 -9.71
C CYS A 17 -6.88 25.12 -9.97
N GLY A 18 -8.10 25.50 -10.32
CA GLY A 18 -8.37 26.86 -10.71
C GLY A 18 -9.80 27.34 -10.52
N GLU A 19 -9.96 28.61 -10.83
CA GLU A 19 -11.21 29.35 -10.80
C GLU A 19 -12.24 28.83 -11.83
N ASP A 20 -11.75 28.06 -12.83
CA ASP A 20 -12.59 27.39 -13.84
C ASP A 20 -13.29 26.13 -13.29
N SER A 21 -13.24 25.91 -11.97
CA SER A 21 -13.82 24.76 -11.28
C SER A 21 -13.29 23.41 -11.78
N LYS A 22 -12.06 23.38 -12.29
CA LYS A 22 -11.41 22.16 -12.79
C LYS A 22 -10.08 21.92 -12.10
N TYR A 23 -9.72 20.63 -12.00
CA TYR A 23 -8.34 20.23 -11.72
C TYR A 23 -7.73 19.51 -12.92
N ARG A 24 -6.41 19.55 -13.00
CA ARG A 24 -5.62 18.97 -14.08
C ARG A 24 -4.42 18.24 -13.54
N VAL A 25 -4.05 17.18 -14.24
CA VAL A 25 -2.80 16.43 -13.99
C VAL A 25 -1.87 16.67 -15.18
N TRP A 26 -0.62 16.94 -14.88
CA TRP A 26 0.42 17.25 -15.87
C TRP A 26 1.65 16.38 -15.63
N ASP A 27 2.40 16.07 -16.66
CA ASP A 27 3.72 15.50 -16.51
C ASP A 27 4.78 16.58 -16.15
N GLN A 28 5.97 16.13 -15.82
CA GLN A 28 7.11 17.02 -15.49
C GLN A 28 7.53 17.97 -16.62
N PHE A 29 7.10 17.70 -17.85
CA PHE A 29 7.39 18.53 -19.03
C PHE A 29 6.28 19.55 -19.35
N GLY A 30 5.22 19.60 -18.53
CA GLY A 30 4.08 20.50 -18.71
C GLY A 30 3.02 19.99 -19.70
N ARG A 31 3.08 18.73 -20.11
CA ARG A 31 2.04 18.13 -20.95
C ARG A 31 0.86 17.71 -20.08
N GLN A 32 -0.34 18.13 -20.46
CA GLN A 32 -1.59 17.78 -19.76
C GLN A 32 -1.92 16.30 -20.00
N LEU A 33 -2.03 15.55 -18.91
CA LEU A 33 -2.42 14.13 -18.92
C LEU A 33 -3.91 13.95 -18.66
N TYR A 34 -4.48 14.77 -17.75
CA TYR A 34 -5.89 14.70 -17.38
C TYR A 34 -6.47 16.10 -17.19
N ASN A 35 -7.79 16.24 -17.46
CA ASN A 35 -8.57 17.44 -17.23
C ASN A 35 -9.96 17.04 -16.75
N SER A 36 -10.34 17.44 -15.54
CA SER A 36 -11.64 17.11 -14.98
C SER A 36 -12.78 17.83 -15.70
N SER A 37 -14.00 17.30 -15.55
CA SER A 37 -15.22 18.09 -15.79
C SER A 37 -15.28 19.27 -14.82
N PRO A 38 -15.96 20.37 -15.18
CA PRO A 38 -16.15 21.48 -14.24
C PRO A 38 -17.06 21.04 -13.08
N TYR A 39 -16.73 21.48 -11.88
CA TYR A 39 -17.55 21.31 -10.68
C TYR A 39 -18.45 22.51 -10.47
N ASP A 40 -19.43 22.37 -9.56
CA ASP A 40 -20.39 23.43 -9.26
C ASP A 40 -19.73 24.66 -8.61
N HIS A 41 -18.63 24.43 -7.88
CA HIS A 41 -17.89 25.46 -7.16
C HIS A 41 -16.41 25.48 -7.57
N VAL A 42 -15.78 26.63 -7.34
CA VAL A 42 -14.37 26.84 -7.57
C VAL A 42 -13.55 25.87 -6.71
N ILE A 43 -12.55 25.25 -7.29
CA ILE A 43 -11.60 24.37 -6.56
C ILE A 43 -10.56 25.26 -5.89
N THR A 44 -10.60 25.32 -4.57
CA THR A 44 -9.82 26.24 -3.75
C THR A 44 -8.49 25.68 -3.29
N SER A 45 -8.36 24.34 -3.21
CA SER A 45 -7.15 23.67 -2.75
C SER A 45 -6.95 22.32 -3.42
N ILE A 46 -5.68 21.92 -3.57
CA ILE A 46 -5.29 20.64 -4.13
C ILE A 46 -3.94 20.24 -3.54
N LYS A 47 -3.77 18.94 -3.17
CA LYS A 47 -2.54 18.47 -2.54
C LYS A 47 -2.29 16.98 -2.79
N TRP A 48 -1.05 16.64 -3.17
CA TRP A 48 -0.59 15.25 -3.29
C TRP A 48 -0.43 14.59 -1.92
N ALA A 49 -0.81 13.31 -1.84
CA ALA A 49 -0.36 12.44 -0.78
C ALA A 49 1.16 12.21 -0.91
N PRO A 50 1.89 12.01 0.21
CA PRO A 50 3.35 11.86 0.18
C PRO A 50 3.85 10.72 -0.71
N ASN A 51 3.11 9.60 -0.74
CA ASN A 51 3.42 8.43 -1.57
C ASN A 51 3.19 8.64 -3.08
N GLY A 52 2.45 9.68 -3.47
CA GLY A 52 2.15 9.99 -4.87
C GLY A 52 1.08 9.10 -5.53
N ASP A 53 0.39 8.26 -4.78
CA ASP A 53 -0.69 7.41 -5.32
C ASP A 53 -1.99 8.16 -5.46
N TYR A 54 -2.26 9.06 -4.51
CA TYR A 54 -3.49 9.85 -4.44
C TYR A 54 -3.21 11.33 -4.30
N PHE A 55 -4.20 12.14 -4.63
CA PHE A 55 -4.25 13.55 -4.28
C PHE A 55 -5.66 13.93 -3.81
N ALA A 56 -5.71 14.91 -2.92
CA ALA A 56 -6.97 15.47 -2.43
C ALA A 56 -7.31 16.78 -3.14
N VAL A 57 -8.60 16.99 -3.39
CA VAL A 57 -9.15 18.19 -4.00
C VAL A 57 -10.19 18.79 -3.05
N GLY A 58 -10.02 20.05 -2.68
CA GLY A 58 -10.92 20.81 -1.82
C GLY A 58 -11.65 21.92 -2.55
N SER A 59 -12.97 22.04 -2.29
CA SER A 59 -13.84 23.09 -2.78
C SER A 59 -14.86 23.48 -1.70
N PHE A 60 -15.92 24.19 -2.06
CA PHE A 60 -17.01 24.51 -1.15
C PHE A 60 -17.75 23.22 -0.76
N GLU A 61 -17.76 22.89 0.54
CA GLU A 61 -18.37 21.66 1.09
C GLU A 61 -18.01 20.41 0.28
N MET A 62 -16.78 20.32 -0.19
CA MET A 62 -16.31 19.20 -1.00
C MET A 62 -14.88 18.82 -0.64
N LEU A 63 -14.69 17.57 -0.24
CA LEU A 63 -13.42 16.89 -0.17
C LEU A 63 -13.47 15.68 -1.10
N ARG A 64 -12.53 15.60 -2.02
CA ARG A 64 -12.47 14.53 -3.01
C ARG A 64 -11.10 13.89 -3.01
N LEU A 65 -11.06 12.59 -3.06
CA LEU A 65 -9.85 11.79 -3.25
C LEU A 65 -9.76 11.34 -4.71
N CYS A 66 -8.63 11.60 -5.34
CA CYS A 66 -8.34 11.19 -6.71
C CYS A 66 -7.05 10.39 -6.77
N ASP A 67 -6.97 9.46 -7.72
CA ASP A 67 -5.73 8.74 -8.02
C ASP A 67 -4.78 9.57 -8.90
N ARG A 68 -3.58 9.05 -9.12
CA ARG A 68 -2.54 9.70 -9.95
C ARG A 68 -2.97 9.94 -11.40
N SER A 69 -3.97 9.22 -11.92
CA SER A 69 -4.51 9.42 -13.27
C SER A 69 -5.57 10.53 -13.34
N GLY A 70 -6.04 11.01 -12.19
CA GLY A 70 -7.08 12.02 -12.06
C GLY A 70 -8.49 11.46 -11.82
N TRP A 71 -8.67 10.14 -11.74
CA TRP A 71 -9.95 9.53 -11.42
C TRP A 71 -10.32 9.72 -9.95
N SER A 72 -11.59 9.98 -9.70
CA SER A 72 -12.13 10.17 -8.36
C SER A 72 -12.48 8.82 -7.72
N HIS A 73 -11.87 8.54 -6.57
CA HIS A 73 -12.17 7.37 -5.75
C HIS A 73 -13.27 7.64 -4.73
N SER A 74 -13.23 8.77 -4.05
CA SER A 74 -14.22 9.12 -3.06
C SER A 74 -14.62 10.59 -3.14
N PHE A 75 -15.77 10.87 -2.57
CA PHE A 75 -16.36 12.19 -2.53
C PHE A 75 -17.15 12.36 -1.22
N ASP A 76 -16.70 13.29 -0.39
CA ASP A 76 -17.35 13.64 0.87
C ASP A 76 -17.80 15.11 0.86
N LYS A 77 -18.88 15.40 1.59
CA LYS A 77 -19.44 16.74 1.74
C LYS A 77 -19.36 17.19 3.21
N PRO A 78 -18.19 17.61 3.69
CA PRO A 78 -18.07 18.13 5.04
C PRO A 78 -18.74 19.50 5.14
N GLU A 79 -19.51 19.73 6.20
CA GLU A 79 -20.16 21.02 6.48
C GLU A 79 -19.15 22.03 7.05
N CYS A 80 -18.13 22.37 6.27
CA CYS A 80 -17.01 23.22 6.70
C CYS A 80 -16.85 24.50 5.86
N GLY A 81 -17.76 24.75 4.92
CA GLY A 81 -17.60 25.82 3.93
C GLY A 81 -16.50 25.47 2.90
N SER A 82 -15.83 26.46 2.35
CA SER A 82 -14.75 26.23 1.40
C SER A 82 -13.50 25.65 2.09
N ILE A 83 -12.94 24.58 1.51
CA ILE A 83 -11.66 24.01 1.98
C ILE A 83 -10.52 24.80 1.35
N LEU A 84 -9.95 25.72 2.13
CA LEU A 84 -8.99 26.71 1.66
C LEU A 84 -7.56 26.16 1.54
N ASN A 85 -7.23 25.15 2.31
CA ASN A 85 -5.92 24.48 2.27
C ASN A 85 -6.05 23.01 2.68
N LEU A 86 -5.16 22.17 2.14
CA LEU A 86 -5.09 20.75 2.41
C LEU A 86 -3.68 20.38 2.87
N SER A 87 -3.60 19.47 3.83
CA SER A 87 -2.33 18.88 4.28
C SER A 87 -2.53 17.40 4.55
N TRP A 88 -1.53 16.60 4.17
CA TRP A 88 -1.52 15.15 4.40
C TRP A 88 -0.66 14.81 5.63
N SER A 89 -1.05 13.77 6.34
CA SER A 89 -0.17 13.08 7.26
C SER A 89 1.02 12.51 6.49
N HIS A 90 2.14 12.31 7.18
CA HIS A 90 3.37 11.85 6.55
C HIS A 90 3.24 10.46 5.92
N ASP A 91 2.45 9.58 6.53
CA ASP A 91 2.14 8.22 6.06
C ASP A 91 1.08 8.17 4.94
N GLY A 92 0.46 9.32 4.60
CA GLY A 92 -0.56 9.40 3.56
C GLY A 92 -1.91 8.78 3.92
N THR A 93 -2.14 8.45 5.20
CA THR A 93 -3.40 7.82 5.65
C THR A 93 -4.48 8.82 6.04
N VAL A 94 -4.10 10.07 6.31
CA VAL A 94 -5.02 11.13 6.75
C VAL A 94 -4.76 12.39 5.95
N VAL A 95 -5.84 13.00 5.46
CA VAL A 95 -5.82 14.36 4.89
C VAL A 95 -6.58 15.31 5.82
N SER A 96 -6.01 16.46 6.11
CA SER A 96 -6.67 17.53 6.85
C SER A 96 -7.00 18.71 5.94
N GLY A 97 -8.16 19.31 6.13
CA GLY A 97 -8.64 20.46 5.37
C GLY A 97 -9.00 21.64 6.28
N ALA A 98 -8.50 22.84 5.96
CA ALA A 98 -8.87 24.07 6.63
C ALA A 98 -10.17 24.60 6.07
N GLY A 99 -11.25 24.51 6.83
CA GLY A 99 -12.59 24.96 6.46
C GLY A 99 -12.79 26.47 6.61
N GLY A 100 -13.56 27.05 5.70
CA GLY A 100 -13.87 28.48 5.70
C GLY A 100 -14.75 28.94 6.87
N ASN A 101 -15.37 28.02 7.59
CA ASN A 101 -16.15 28.30 8.81
C ASN A 101 -15.30 28.25 10.09
N GLY A 102 -13.96 28.06 9.98
CA GLY A 102 -13.03 27.97 11.10
C GLY A 102 -12.83 26.56 11.65
N GLN A 103 -13.45 25.54 11.05
CA GLN A 103 -13.24 24.13 11.42
C GLN A 103 -12.08 23.51 10.64
N VAL A 104 -11.44 22.50 11.24
CA VAL A 104 -10.52 21.62 10.55
C VAL A 104 -11.22 20.28 10.33
N VAL A 105 -11.29 19.85 9.07
CA VAL A 105 -11.86 18.56 8.70
C VAL A 105 -10.75 17.55 8.51
N PHE A 106 -11.04 16.29 8.82
CA PHE A 106 -10.10 15.18 8.63
C PHE A 106 -10.76 14.10 7.77
N GLY A 107 -10.10 13.73 6.68
CA GLY A 107 -10.46 12.59 5.85
C GLY A 107 -9.48 11.44 6.11
N HIS A 108 -9.96 10.28 6.53
CA HIS A 108 -9.16 9.08 6.70
C HIS A 108 -9.24 8.24 5.43
N ILE A 109 -8.08 7.83 4.92
CA ILE A 109 -7.99 6.93 3.78
C ILE A 109 -8.10 5.51 4.31
N VAL A 110 -9.22 4.87 4.03
CA VAL A 110 -9.48 3.47 4.36
C VAL A 110 -9.92 2.79 3.08
N ASP A 111 -9.28 1.69 2.74
CA ASP A 111 -9.75 0.82 1.66
C ASP A 111 -11.09 0.24 2.09
N ARG A 112 -12.18 0.71 1.47
CA ARG A 112 -13.54 0.27 1.83
C ARG A 112 -13.88 -1.10 1.28
N THR A 113 -13.20 -1.53 0.24
CA THR A 113 -13.45 -2.83 -0.40
C THR A 113 -12.14 -3.58 -0.53
N LEU A 114 -12.09 -4.77 0.04
CA LEU A 114 -10.98 -5.71 -0.10
C LEU A 114 -11.48 -6.97 -0.77
N SER A 115 -10.67 -7.57 -1.63
CA SER A 115 -10.98 -8.84 -2.27
C SER A 115 -9.81 -9.81 -2.15
N TRP A 116 -10.12 -11.05 -1.83
CA TRP A 116 -9.18 -12.16 -1.78
C TRP A 116 -9.84 -13.43 -2.33
N ALA A 117 -9.30 -13.99 -3.40
CA ALA A 117 -9.86 -15.12 -4.11
C ALA A 117 -11.36 -14.89 -4.50
N HIS A 118 -12.28 -15.57 -3.85
CA HIS A 118 -13.73 -15.48 -4.08
C HIS A 118 -14.48 -14.66 -3.01
N ILE A 119 -13.75 -14.07 -2.06
CA ILE A 119 -14.33 -13.32 -0.96
C ILE A 119 -14.09 -11.84 -1.14
N GLU A 120 -15.11 -11.06 -0.89
CA GLU A 120 -15.10 -9.62 -0.86
C GLU A 120 -15.53 -9.14 0.52
N ALA A 121 -14.76 -8.24 1.12
CA ALA A 121 -15.08 -7.56 2.36
C ALA A 121 -15.32 -6.08 2.08
N VAL A 122 -16.49 -5.57 2.42
CA VAL A 122 -16.90 -4.18 2.17
C VAL A 122 -17.17 -3.49 3.51
N LEU A 123 -16.50 -2.38 3.75
CA LEU A 123 -16.77 -1.51 4.89
C LEU A 123 -17.97 -0.62 4.56
N ASP A 124 -19.16 -1.04 4.96
CA ASP A 124 -20.41 -0.32 4.69
C ASP A 124 -20.56 0.93 5.56
N GLN A 125 -20.28 0.80 6.84
CA GLN A 125 -20.32 1.86 7.84
C GLN A 125 -19.00 1.92 8.60
N GLU A 126 -18.76 2.96 9.38
CA GLU A 126 -17.51 3.13 10.14
C GLU A 126 -17.14 1.93 11.04
N ASN A 127 -18.13 1.13 11.43
CA ASN A 127 -17.98 0.01 12.36
C ASN A 127 -18.61 -1.29 11.85
N LYS A 128 -18.98 -1.38 10.57
CA LYS A 128 -19.61 -2.57 10.01
C LYS A 128 -18.95 -2.99 8.69
N ILE A 129 -18.56 -4.26 8.62
CA ILE A 129 -18.01 -4.88 7.42
C ILE A 129 -18.96 -5.97 6.94
N SER A 130 -19.39 -5.90 5.69
CA SER A 130 -20.13 -6.95 5.03
C SER A 130 -19.17 -7.85 4.25
N ILE A 131 -19.27 -9.15 4.45
CA ILE A 131 -18.48 -10.18 3.79
C ILE A 131 -19.37 -10.86 2.76
N ASN A 132 -18.93 -10.85 1.51
CA ASN A 132 -19.61 -11.53 0.39
C ASN A 132 -18.72 -12.67 -0.11
N ASP A 133 -19.19 -13.90 -0.02
CA ASP A 133 -18.57 -15.05 -0.67
C ASP A 133 -19.24 -15.30 -2.02
N CYS A 134 -18.55 -14.91 -3.10
CA CYS A 134 -19.09 -15.01 -4.45
C CYS A 134 -19.20 -16.46 -4.96
N LEU A 135 -18.51 -17.42 -4.34
CA LEU A 135 -18.52 -18.82 -4.75
C LEU A 135 -19.66 -19.60 -4.08
N HIS A 136 -19.92 -19.33 -2.79
CA HIS A 136 -20.92 -20.03 -2.00
C HIS A 136 -22.20 -19.23 -1.80
N GLU A 137 -22.30 -18.03 -2.37
CA GLU A 137 -23.45 -17.13 -2.25
C GLU A 137 -23.82 -16.84 -0.77
N MET A 138 -22.79 -16.78 0.10
CA MET A 138 -22.96 -16.50 1.53
C MET A 138 -22.62 -15.05 1.81
N ASN A 139 -23.41 -14.44 2.69
CA ASN A 139 -23.18 -13.09 3.19
C ASN A 139 -23.14 -13.11 4.70
N ASP A 140 -22.10 -12.55 5.27
CA ASP A 140 -21.93 -12.37 6.71
C ASP A 140 -21.68 -10.89 7.02
N ASP A 141 -22.20 -10.43 8.15
CA ASP A 141 -22.01 -9.07 8.65
C ASP A 141 -21.15 -9.11 9.93
N LEU A 142 -20.11 -8.31 9.95
CA LEU A 142 -19.22 -8.15 11.09
C LEU A 142 -19.43 -6.78 11.70
N ASP A 143 -19.94 -6.75 12.94
CA ASP A 143 -20.19 -5.53 13.70
C ASP A 143 -19.11 -5.30 14.76
N PHE A 144 -18.53 -4.11 14.78
CA PHE A 144 -17.49 -3.71 15.73
C PHE A 144 -18.04 -2.68 16.71
N ARG A 145 -17.50 -2.66 17.93
CA ARG A 145 -17.88 -1.66 18.93
C ARG A 145 -17.31 -0.28 18.63
N GLU A 146 -16.17 -0.25 17.97
CA GLU A 146 -15.42 0.95 17.64
C GLU A 146 -15.28 1.10 16.14
N ARG A 147 -14.92 2.29 15.70
CA ARG A 147 -14.64 2.56 14.30
C ARG A 147 -13.47 1.73 13.80
N VAL A 148 -13.62 1.15 12.62
CA VAL A 148 -12.55 0.48 11.89
C VAL A 148 -11.57 1.55 11.37
N VAL A 149 -10.31 1.40 11.73
CA VAL A 149 -9.24 2.32 11.32
C VAL A 149 -8.52 1.79 10.11
N ASN A 150 -8.23 0.49 10.09
CA ASN A 150 -7.52 -0.15 8.99
C ASN A 150 -7.96 -1.61 8.86
N MET A 151 -7.93 -2.14 7.65
CA MET A 151 -8.23 -3.54 7.38
C MET A 151 -7.36 -4.08 6.26
N SER A 152 -7.07 -5.37 6.29
CA SER A 152 -6.29 -6.05 5.25
C SER A 152 -6.77 -7.49 5.10
N MET A 153 -6.88 -7.99 3.88
CA MET A 153 -7.34 -9.34 3.59
C MET A 153 -6.40 -10.03 2.60
N LYS A 154 -5.65 -11.01 3.10
CA LYS A 154 -4.76 -11.89 2.32
C LYS A 154 -4.59 -13.24 3.03
N HIS A 155 -4.09 -14.24 2.33
CA HIS A 155 -3.71 -15.56 2.89
C HIS A 155 -4.81 -16.19 3.77
N ASN A 156 -6.07 -16.14 3.29
CA ASN A 156 -7.25 -16.67 3.98
C ASN A 156 -7.53 -16.04 5.36
N HIS A 157 -7.04 -14.82 5.60
CA HIS A 157 -7.31 -14.10 6.84
C HIS A 157 -7.72 -12.65 6.54
N LEU A 158 -8.73 -12.18 7.26
CA LEU A 158 -9.10 -10.78 7.36
C LEU A 158 -8.61 -10.23 8.69
N ILE A 159 -7.81 -9.19 8.64
CA ILE A 159 -7.34 -8.45 9.82
C ILE A 159 -8.06 -7.11 9.85
N VAL A 160 -8.70 -6.80 10.96
CA VAL A 160 -9.41 -5.55 11.18
C VAL A 160 -8.86 -4.88 12.43
N CYS A 161 -8.35 -3.67 12.30
CA CYS A 161 -7.89 -2.86 13.41
C CYS A 161 -8.89 -1.74 13.68
N THR A 162 -9.38 -1.68 14.92
CA THR A 162 -10.16 -0.56 15.45
C THR A 162 -9.24 0.41 16.18
N THR A 163 -9.78 1.36 16.91
CA THR A 163 -9.00 2.31 17.70
C THR A 163 -8.25 1.68 18.87
N SER A 164 -8.73 0.56 19.40
CA SER A 164 -8.15 -0.10 20.60
C SER A 164 -7.89 -1.59 20.44
N GLN A 165 -8.46 -2.25 19.43
CA GLN A 165 -8.40 -3.72 19.28
C GLN A 165 -8.06 -4.13 17.85
N CYS A 166 -7.40 -5.27 17.73
CA CYS A 166 -7.17 -5.97 16.46
C CYS A 166 -7.94 -7.29 16.46
N TYR A 167 -8.70 -7.51 15.40
CA TYR A 167 -9.50 -8.69 15.14
C TYR A 167 -8.88 -9.47 14.00
N VAL A 168 -8.66 -10.77 14.19
CA VAL A 168 -8.11 -11.66 13.17
C VAL A 168 -9.15 -12.73 12.87
N TYR A 169 -9.78 -12.63 11.72
CA TYR A 169 -10.75 -13.61 11.22
C TYR A 169 -10.07 -14.58 10.26
N ASN A 170 -10.51 -15.85 10.33
CA ASN A 170 -10.20 -16.82 9.29
C ASN A 170 -11.38 -16.87 8.31
N VAL A 171 -11.10 -16.90 7.03
CA VAL A 171 -12.09 -16.98 5.94
C VAL A 171 -13.06 -18.17 6.11
N MET A 172 -12.58 -19.27 6.71
CA MET A 172 -13.43 -20.45 6.99
C MET A 172 -14.35 -20.28 8.19
N ASN A 173 -14.19 -19.23 9.00
CA ASN A 173 -14.96 -19.01 10.22
C ASN A 173 -15.02 -17.53 10.61
N TRP A 174 -16.13 -16.88 10.29
CA TRP A 174 -16.38 -15.47 10.61
C TRP A 174 -16.92 -15.23 12.03
N THR A 175 -17.31 -16.28 12.74
CA THR A 175 -17.97 -16.14 14.06
C THR A 175 -17.02 -16.05 15.23
N SER A 176 -15.77 -16.49 15.10
CA SER A 176 -14.83 -16.63 16.22
C SER A 176 -13.45 -16.01 15.85
N PRO A 177 -13.32 -14.70 15.85
CA PRO A 177 -12.03 -14.05 15.61
C PRO A 177 -11.09 -14.22 16.82
N PHE A 178 -9.79 -14.21 16.55
CA PHE A 178 -8.82 -13.90 17.59
C PHE A 178 -8.80 -12.38 17.81
N VAL A 179 -8.94 -11.96 19.07
CA VAL A 179 -8.99 -10.54 19.44
C VAL A 179 -7.90 -10.25 20.44
N PHE A 180 -7.15 -9.16 20.22
CA PHE A 180 -6.18 -8.66 21.19
C PHE A 180 -6.16 -7.13 21.18
N ASP A 181 -5.77 -6.56 22.32
CA ASP A 181 -5.70 -5.11 22.47
C ASP A 181 -4.46 -4.55 21.81
N ILE A 182 -4.62 -3.43 21.14
CA ILE A 182 -3.54 -2.62 20.57
C ILE A 182 -3.37 -1.35 21.40
N LYS A 183 -2.14 -0.88 21.51
CA LYS A 183 -1.83 0.27 22.38
C LYS A 183 -2.10 1.60 21.70
N ASP A 184 -2.00 1.62 20.38
CA ASP A 184 -2.14 2.83 19.57
C ASP A 184 -2.73 2.49 18.20
N VAL A 185 -3.13 3.49 17.46
CA VAL A 185 -3.75 3.37 16.15
C VAL A 185 -2.77 2.72 15.15
N VAL A 186 -3.22 1.66 14.49
CA VAL A 186 -2.45 0.95 13.46
C VAL A 186 -2.68 1.61 12.11
N PHE A 187 -1.62 2.12 11.50
CA PHE A 187 -1.69 2.73 10.18
C PHE A 187 -1.27 1.79 9.03
N LEU A 188 -0.50 0.75 9.32
CA LEU A 188 -0.05 -0.19 8.29
C LEU A 188 -0.18 -1.63 8.76
N ILE A 189 -0.81 -2.47 7.92
CA ILE A 189 -0.94 -3.92 8.08
C ILE A 189 -0.24 -4.58 6.90
N VAL A 190 0.70 -5.48 7.19
CA VAL A 190 1.41 -6.28 6.17
C VAL A 190 1.18 -7.75 6.46
N GLN A 191 0.58 -8.47 5.53
CA GLN A 191 0.27 -9.89 5.67
C GLN A 191 1.24 -10.75 4.87
N GLY A 192 1.73 -11.82 5.50
CA GLY A 192 2.44 -12.93 4.89
C GLY A 192 1.70 -14.23 5.12
N ALA A 193 2.18 -15.32 4.54
CA ALA A 193 1.48 -16.62 4.58
C ALA A 193 1.25 -17.18 6.00
N LYS A 194 2.16 -16.93 6.96
CA LYS A 194 2.10 -17.47 8.34
C LYS A 194 1.98 -16.40 9.42
N TYR A 195 2.38 -15.19 9.12
CA TYR A 195 2.47 -14.08 10.06
C TYR A 195 1.96 -12.80 9.43
N PHE A 196 1.62 -11.85 10.27
CA PHE A 196 1.33 -10.49 9.83
C PHE A 196 2.05 -9.48 10.71
N ALA A 197 2.33 -8.32 10.16
CA ALA A 197 2.98 -7.23 10.86
C ALA A 197 2.01 -6.06 11.03
N LEU A 198 2.04 -5.44 12.20
CA LEU A 198 1.34 -4.21 12.51
C LEU A 198 2.33 -3.11 12.81
N ILE A 199 2.08 -1.95 12.22
CA ILE A 199 2.84 -0.73 12.50
C ILE A 199 1.87 0.30 13.06
N ASP A 200 2.16 0.79 14.27
CA ASP A 200 1.31 1.73 14.99
C ASP A 200 1.89 3.16 14.99
N ALA A 201 1.06 4.12 15.39
CA ALA A 201 1.42 5.53 15.46
C ALA A 201 2.54 5.83 16.50
N SER A 202 2.75 4.95 17.48
CA SER A 202 3.85 5.01 18.44
C SER A 202 5.18 4.45 17.89
N GLN A 203 5.25 4.20 16.58
CA GLN A 203 6.43 3.67 15.88
C GLN A 203 6.83 2.24 16.33
N ASN A 204 5.88 1.46 16.84
CA ASN A 204 6.13 0.06 17.10
C ASN A 204 5.90 -0.74 15.83
N PHE A 205 6.86 -1.58 15.51
CA PHE A 205 6.79 -2.55 14.44
C PHE A 205 6.77 -3.94 15.07
N ASN A 206 5.60 -4.59 15.04
CA ASN A 206 5.38 -5.87 15.69
C ASN A 206 4.89 -6.90 14.68
N VAL A 207 5.45 -8.10 14.77
CA VAL A 207 5.03 -9.26 13.97
C VAL A 207 4.23 -10.21 14.85
N TYR A 208 3.05 -10.61 14.38
CA TYR A 208 2.12 -11.49 15.06
C TYR A 208 1.85 -12.76 14.25
N SER A 209 1.51 -13.85 14.94
CA SER A 209 0.86 -15.00 14.31
C SER A 209 -0.63 -14.73 14.12
N TYR A 210 -1.29 -15.43 13.21
CA TYR A 210 -2.74 -15.33 13.02
C TYR A 210 -3.58 -15.82 14.24
N GLU A 211 -2.92 -16.38 15.23
CA GLU A 211 -3.50 -16.67 16.56
C GLU A 211 -3.39 -15.49 17.55
N GLY A 212 -2.96 -14.32 17.10
CA GLY A 212 -2.80 -13.11 17.91
C GLY A 212 -1.58 -13.11 18.86
N LYS A 213 -0.61 -14.02 18.68
CA LYS A 213 0.60 -14.06 19.51
C LYS A 213 1.69 -13.19 18.90
N LEU A 214 2.29 -12.31 19.73
CA LEU A 214 3.46 -11.55 19.35
C LEU A 214 4.65 -12.51 19.11
N VAL A 215 5.22 -12.49 17.92
CA VAL A 215 6.36 -13.32 17.51
C VAL A 215 7.66 -12.55 17.70
N SER A 216 7.76 -11.37 17.15
CA SER A 216 8.95 -10.53 17.24
C SER A 216 8.64 -9.05 17.05
N SER A 217 9.61 -8.21 17.38
CA SER A 217 9.56 -6.76 17.14
C SER A 217 10.85 -6.34 16.46
N PRO A 218 10.90 -6.35 15.12
CA PRO A 218 12.08 -5.99 14.37
C PRO A 218 12.52 -4.56 14.66
N LYS A 219 13.80 -4.37 14.98
CA LYS A 219 14.36 -3.04 15.25
C LYS A 219 15.79 -2.97 14.74
N TYR A 220 16.15 -1.85 14.14
CA TYR A 220 17.54 -1.51 13.85
C TYR A 220 17.77 -0.02 14.06
N GLN A 221 19.02 0.36 14.24
CA GLN A 221 19.38 1.75 14.44
C GLN A 221 19.11 2.56 13.16
N GLY A 222 18.25 3.58 13.25
CA GLY A 222 17.86 4.41 12.12
C GLY A 222 16.56 4.00 11.43
N LEU A 223 15.87 2.96 11.92
CA LEU A 223 14.52 2.63 11.42
C LEU A 223 13.56 3.79 11.73
N ARG A 224 13.05 4.40 10.68
CA ARG A 224 12.01 5.43 10.73
C ARG A 224 10.71 4.84 10.24
N VAL A 225 9.95 4.30 11.15
CA VAL A 225 8.73 3.55 10.86
C VAL A 225 7.66 4.42 10.21
N GLU A 226 7.64 5.70 10.55
CA GLU A 226 6.73 6.71 9.99
C GLU A 226 6.83 6.90 8.47
N PHE A 227 7.93 6.49 7.85
CA PHE A 227 8.16 6.60 6.41
C PHE A 227 7.84 5.32 5.63
N LEU A 228 7.42 4.28 6.33
CA LEU A 228 7.12 2.99 5.70
C LEU A 228 5.71 2.98 5.11
N ASN A 229 5.56 2.31 3.97
CA ASN A 229 4.29 2.03 3.32
C ASN A 229 4.23 0.57 2.85
N GLN A 230 3.10 0.14 2.31
CA GLN A 230 2.92 -1.25 1.85
C GLN A 230 3.92 -1.69 0.77
N ARG A 231 4.45 -0.77 -0.03
CA ARG A 231 5.43 -1.07 -1.09
C ARG A 231 6.85 -1.20 -0.57
N HIS A 232 7.11 -0.69 0.65
CA HIS A 232 8.43 -0.71 1.28
C HIS A 232 8.66 -1.90 2.18
N ILE A 233 7.63 -2.71 2.44
CA ILE A 233 7.69 -3.85 3.36
C ILE A 233 7.06 -5.06 2.70
N SER A 234 7.73 -6.20 2.79
CA SER A 234 7.16 -7.48 2.44
C SER A 234 7.53 -8.54 3.48
N LEU A 235 6.55 -9.37 3.84
CA LEU A 235 6.64 -10.38 4.88
C LEU A 235 6.38 -11.77 4.28
N ALA A 236 7.33 -12.68 4.46
CA ALA A 236 7.18 -14.09 4.16
C ALA A 236 7.15 -14.92 5.45
N SER A 237 7.07 -16.24 5.33
CA SER A 237 6.97 -17.14 6.49
C SER A 237 8.22 -17.17 7.40
N ASP A 238 9.37 -16.79 6.87
CA ASP A 238 10.68 -16.86 7.52
C ASP A 238 11.42 -15.53 7.53
N VAL A 239 11.12 -14.66 6.57
CA VAL A 239 11.86 -13.44 6.28
C VAL A 239 10.93 -12.24 6.19
N LEU A 240 11.37 -11.13 6.76
CA LEU A 240 10.80 -9.81 6.60
C LEU A 240 11.82 -8.92 5.88
N ALA A 241 11.43 -8.29 4.79
CA ALA A 241 12.25 -7.30 4.11
C ALA A 241 11.64 -5.90 4.24
N VAL A 242 12.52 -4.92 4.43
CA VAL A 242 12.15 -3.51 4.59
C VAL A 242 13.11 -2.66 3.77
N ILE A 243 12.61 -1.81 2.89
CA ILE A 243 13.43 -0.75 2.26
C ILE A 243 13.82 0.24 3.35
N ASP A 244 15.10 0.52 3.49
CA ASP A 244 15.58 1.44 4.52
C ASP A 244 15.15 2.88 4.20
N PRO A 245 14.27 3.50 5.01
CA PRO A 245 13.80 4.85 4.75
C PRO A 245 14.91 5.91 4.78
N SER A 246 16.01 5.62 5.47
CA SER A 246 17.18 6.50 5.54
C SER A 246 18.08 6.38 4.31
N ASN A 247 18.03 5.22 3.63
CA ASN A 247 18.78 4.95 2.40
C ASN A 247 17.94 4.08 1.46
N PRO A 248 17.07 4.66 0.61
CA PRO A 248 16.14 3.92 -0.24
C PRO A 248 16.82 3.03 -1.31
N LYS A 249 18.14 2.99 -1.34
CA LYS A 249 18.95 2.07 -2.18
C LYS A 249 19.23 0.73 -1.51
N THR A 250 18.82 0.59 -0.24
CA THR A 250 19.16 -0.57 0.59
C THR A 250 17.90 -1.26 1.08
N VAL A 251 17.84 -2.57 0.96
CA VAL A 251 16.83 -3.41 1.59
C VAL A 251 17.46 -4.13 2.77
N LYS A 252 16.86 -3.98 3.95
CA LYS A 252 17.22 -4.71 5.17
C LYS A 252 16.36 -5.97 5.26
N VAL A 253 17.00 -7.07 5.55
CA VAL A 253 16.36 -8.38 5.68
C VAL A 253 16.45 -8.86 7.12
N PHE A 254 15.32 -9.27 7.68
CA PHE A 254 15.20 -9.72 9.07
C PHE A 254 14.70 -11.17 9.11
N ASP A 255 15.16 -11.92 10.08
CA ASP A 255 14.53 -13.18 10.46
C ASP A 255 13.26 -12.89 11.26
N VAL A 256 12.15 -13.48 10.84
CA VAL A 256 10.82 -13.22 11.43
C VAL A 256 10.75 -13.66 12.88
N MET A 257 11.36 -14.80 13.24
CA MET A 257 11.27 -15.35 14.58
C MET A 257 12.08 -14.56 15.61
N SER A 258 13.27 -14.15 15.26
CA SER A 258 14.15 -13.41 16.18
C SER A 258 14.01 -11.89 16.09
N GLY A 259 13.45 -11.38 15.00
CA GLY A 259 13.40 -9.95 14.69
C GLY A 259 14.77 -9.30 14.44
N LYS A 260 15.82 -10.10 14.24
CA LYS A 260 17.19 -9.62 14.04
C LYS A 260 17.50 -9.46 12.54
N PRO A 261 18.27 -8.44 12.15
CA PRO A 261 18.75 -8.31 10.79
C PRO A 261 19.67 -9.48 10.44
N THR A 262 19.44 -10.12 9.30
CA THR A 262 20.20 -11.26 8.81
C THR A 262 21.03 -10.91 7.58
N ASN A 263 20.51 -10.05 6.72
CA ASN A 263 21.15 -9.72 5.46
C ASN A 263 20.81 -8.27 5.04
N GLN A 264 21.54 -7.77 4.05
CA GLN A 264 21.31 -6.49 3.42
C GLN A 264 21.55 -6.64 1.92
N ILE A 265 20.68 -6.00 1.14
CA ILE A 265 20.78 -5.96 -0.32
C ILE A 265 20.92 -4.50 -0.72
N ASP A 266 22.06 -4.18 -1.36
CA ASP A 266 22.35 -2.82 -1.83
C ASP A 266 22.16 -2.73 -3.34
N HIS A 267 21.54 -1.64 -3.78
CA HIS A 267 21.32 -1.33 -5.18
C HIS A 267 21.92 0.03 -5.56
N SER A 268 22.17 0.24 -6.84
CA SER A 268 22.79 1.48 -7.34
C SER A 268 21.84 2.68 -7.32
N THR A 269 20.55 2.44 -7.53
CA THR A 269 19.48 3.43 -7.62
C THR A 269 18.44 3.21 -6.53
N GLU A 270 17.56 4.18 -6.31
CA GLU A 270 16.50 4.08 -5.31
C GLU A 270 15.49 3.00 -5.70
N ILE A 271 15.06 2.21 -4.72
CA ILE A 271 14.07 1.16 -4.85
C ILE A 271 12.71 1.75 -4.51
N LEU A 272 11.74 1.62 -5.42
CA LEU A 272 10.40 2.18 -5.28
C LEU A 272 9.39 1.20 -4.66
N GLU A 273 9.53 -0.07 -5.02
CA GLU A 273 8.61 -1.13 -4.63
C GLU A 273 9.35 -2.44 -4.54
N MET A 274 9.02 -3.27 -3.57
CA MET A 274 9.55 -4.61 -3.43
C MET A 274 8.51 -5.59 -2.93
N ASP A 275 8.65 -6.85 -3.29
CA ASP A 275 7.86 -7.94 -2.75
C ASP A 275 8.64 -9.26 -2.73
N ILE A 276 8.31 -10.13 -1.77
CA ILE A 276 8.96 -11.44 -1.55
C ILE A 276 7.98 -12.54 -1.95
N ASN A 277 8.48 -13.56 -2.65
CA ASN A 277 7.66 -14.73 -2.97
C ASN A 277 7.23 -15.49 -1.69
N GLN A 278 6.03 -16.07 -1.71
CA GLN A 278 5.43 -16.77 -0.56
C GLN A 278 5.65 -18.30 -0.59
N VAL A 279 6.51 -18.80 -1.48
CA VAL A 279 6.81 -20.24 -1.61
C VAL A 279 7.38 -20.79 -0.30
N GLU A 280 7.06 -22.04 0.05
CA GLU A 280 7.39 -22.62 1.35
C GLU A 280 8.88 -22.82 1.62
N MET A 281 9.70 -23.06 0.58
CA MET A 281 11.13 -23.33 0.73
C MET A 281 11.93 -22.06 0.99
N SER A 282 12.42 -21.89 2.21
CA SER A 282 13.24 -20.74 2.61
C SER A 282 14.54 -20.61 1.78
N SER A 283 15.12 -21.72 1.32
CA SER A 283 16.32 -21.72 0.47
C SER A 283 16.10 -21.09 -0.91
N GLU A 284 14.85 -21.07 -1.39
CA GLU A 284 14.45 -20.49 -2.67
C GLU A 284 13.75 -19.15 -2.52
N ARG A 285 13.82 -18.52 -1.34
CA ARG A 285 13.21 -17.22 -1.08
C ARG A 285 13.82 -16.15 -1.95
N LYS A 286 12.97 -15.51 -2.76
CA LYS A 286 13.33 -14.46 -3.71
C LYS A 286 12.61 -13.19 -3.41
N MET A 287 13.25 -12.11 -3.72
CA MET A 287 12.69 -10.78 -3.69
C MET A 287 12.73 -10.19 -5.09
N CYS A 288 11.64 -9.62 -5.53
CA CYS A 288 11.54 -8.79 -6.72
C CYS A 288 11.41 -7.34 -6.31
N PHE A 289 12.05 -6.42 -7.03
CA PHE A 289 11.91 -4.99 -6.78
C PHE A 289 12.02 -4.16 -8.06
N ILE A 290 11.42 -2.99 -8.03
CA ILE A 290 11.48 -1.97 -9.10
C ILE A 290 12.31 -0.79 -8.59
N ASP A 291 13.23 -0.31 -9.42
CA ASP A 291 14.04 0.85 -9.11
C ASP A 291 13.45 2.16 -9.69
N SER A 292 14.09 3.29 -9.39
CA SER A 292 13.70 4.62 -9.89
C SER A 292 13.77 4.76 -11.41
N ASN A 293 14.48 3.88 -12.11
CA ASN A 293 14.53 3.83 -13.56
C ASN A 293 13.40 3.01 -14.19
N ARG A 294 12.47 2.47 -13.36
CA ARG A 294 11.44 1.53 -13.78
C ARG A 294 12.00 0.21 -14.30
N ASP A 295 13.18 -0.18 -13.85
CA ASP A 295 13.77 -1.46 -14.11
C ASP A 295 13.44 -2.46 -13.01
N MET A 296 13.08 -3.68 -13.40
CA MET A 296 12.72 -4.75 -12.47
C MET A 296 13.88 -5.73 -12.29
N PHE A 297 14.16 -6.02 -11.03
CA PHE A 297 15.25 -6.89 -10.60
C PHE A 297 14.74 -8.04 -9.75
N LEU A 298 15.42 -9.16 -9.85
CA LEU A 298 15.24 -10.33 -8.98
C LEU A 298 16.51 -10.53 -8.14
N SER A 299 16.34 -10.82 -6.87
CA SER A 299 17.44 -11.17 -5.97
C SER A 299 17.05 -12.33 -5.08
N MET A 300 17.96 -13.26 -4.84
CA MET A 300 17.80 -14.23 -3.78
C MET A 300 18.04 -13.57 -2.42
N VAL A 301 17.16 -13.83 -1.47
CA VAL A 301 17.20 -13.18 -0.14
C VAL A 301 18.43 -13.61 0.68
N HIS A 302 18.80 -14.88 0.62
CA HIS A 302 19.91 -15.44 1.39
C HIS A 302 21.29 -15.30 0.72
N LYS A 303 21.30 -15.17 -0.61
CA LYS A 303 22.52 -14.95 -1.41
C LYS A 303 22.22 -13.80 -2.36
N PRO A 304 22.48 -12.55 -1.97
CA PRO A 304 22.10 -11.40 -2.76
C PRO A 304 22.89 -11.37 -4.07
N GLU A 305 22.28 -11.88 -5.11
CA GLU A 305 22.69 -11.75 -6.51
C GLU A 305 21.57 -11.04 -7.23
N VAL A 306 21.79 -9.77 -7.56
CA VAL A 306 20.77 -8.91 -8.18
C VAL A 306 20.87 -9.05 -9.69
N LEU A 307 19.81 -9.57 -10.30
CA LEU A 307 19.70 -9.77 -11.75
C LEU A 307 18.53 -8.97 -12.32
N LYS A 308 18.78 -8.24 -13.39
CA LYS A 308 17.74 -7.48 -14.10
C LYS A 308 16.90 -8.41 -14.97
N ILE A 309 15.58 -8.35 -14.80
CA ILE A 309 14.61 -9.18 -15.53
C ILE A 309 13.93 -8.39 -16.66
N CYS A 310 13.44 -7.19 -16.37
CA CYS A 310 12.62 -6.42 -17.27
C CYS A 310 12.90 -4.91 -17.17
N ASN A 311 12.56 -4.18 -18.21
CA ASN A 311 12.64 -2.72 -18.27
C ASN A 311 11.23 -2.12 -18.31
N MET A 312 11.10 -0.86 -17.95
CA MET A 312 9.87 -0.06 -18.06
C MET A 312 8.67 -0.76 -17.40
N VAL A 313 8.86 -1.21 -16.16
CA VAL A 313 7.83 -1.88 -15.38
C VAL A 313 7.08 -0.86 -14.54
N ASP A 314 5.74 -0.87 -14.63
CA ASP A 314 4.86 -0.01 -13.84
C ASP A 314 4.50 -0.64 -12.51
N SER A 315 4.25 -1.95 -12.49
CA SER A 315 3.90 -2.73 -11.29
C SER A 315 4.19 -4.21 -11.52
N PHE A 316 4.33 -4.96 -10.44
CA PHE A 316 4.48 -6.41 -10.48
C PHE A 316 3.76 -7.08 -9.30
N GLN A 317 3.53 -8.38 -9.41
CA GLN A 317 2.93 -9.18 -8.35
C GLN A 317 3.40 -10.63 -8.42
N TRP A 318 3.65 -11.21 -7.24
CA TRP A 318 3.85 -12.64 -7.09
C TRP A 318 2.52 -13.39 -7.03
N ASN A 319 2.51 -14.60 -7.54
CA ASN A 319 1.44 -15.55 -7.23
C ASN A 319 1.75 -16.23 -5.90
N ASP A 320 0.81 -16.18 -4.95
CA ASP A 320 1.02 -16.72 -3.60
C ASP A 320 1.05 -18.25 -3.54
N ALA A 321 0.46 -18.92 -4.54
CA ALA A 321 0.38 -20.38 -4.57
C ALA A 321 1.51 -21.04 -5.38
N ASN A 322 2.06 -20.32 -6.36
CA ASN A 322 3.09 -20.83 -7.27
C ASN A 322 4.22 -19.81 -7.39
N ASP A 323 5.40 -20.29 -7.79
CA ASP A 323 6.57 -19.43 -8.02
C ASP A 323 6.45 -18.69 -9.37
N MET A 324 5.37 -17.96 -9.57
CA MET A 324 5.09 -17.19 -10.78
C MET A 324 5.17 -15.70 -10.47
N LEU A 325 5.77 -14.96 -11.38
CA LEU A 325 5.89 -13.51 -11.30
C LEU A 325 5.19 -12.88 -12.50
N THR A 326 4.33 -11.91 -12.26
CA THR A 326 3.65 -11.16 -13.31
C THR A 326 3.99 -9.69 -13.18
N ALA A 327 4.24 -9.01 -14.29
CA ALA A 327 4.53 -7.59 -14.32
C ALA A 327 3.80 -6.89 -15.48
N LEU A 328 3.43 -5.65 -15.25
CA LEU A 328 2.95 -4.73 -16.27
C LEU A 328 4.14 -3.91 -16.79
N SER A 329 4.49 -4.08 -18.04
CA SER A 329 5.63 -3.41 -18.70
C SER A 329 5.21 -2.85 -20.03
N ASP A 330 5.35 -1.54 -20.21
CA ASP A 330 4.99 -0.84 -21.47
C ASP A 330 3.55 -1.16 -21.94
N GLY A 331 2.60 -1.15 -21.00
CA GLY A 331 1.19 -1.46 -21.24
C GLY A 331 0.89 -2.93 -21.59
N LYS A 332 1.87 -3.83 -21.44
CA LYS A 332 1.72 -5.26 -21.70
C LYS A 332 1.92 -6.05 -20.41
N LEU A 333 1.09 -7.07 -20.24
CA LEU A 333 1.24 -8.03 -19.16
C LEU A 333 2.28 -9.09 -19.57
N LYS A 334 3.29 -9.28 -18.73
CA LYS A 334 4.33 -10.32 -18.88
C LYS A 334 4.30 -11.24 -17.68
N THR A 335 4.29 -12.55 -17.90
CA THR A 335 4.27 -13.54 -16.82
C THR A 335 5.44 -14.50 -16.98
N TRP A 336 6.22 -14.66 -15.91
CA TRP A 336 7.30 -15.65 -15.83
C TRP A 336 6.82 -16.83 -14.97
N PHE A 337 6.68 -17.99 -15.58
CA PHE A 337 6.24 -19.22 -14.90
C PHE A 337 7.29 -19.80 -13.97
N TYR A 338 8.57 -19.51 -14.23
CA TYR A 338 9.68 -19.98 -13.41
C TYR A 338 10.81 -18.94 -13.42
N PRO A 339 10.72 -17.90 -12.59
CA PRO A 339 11.72 -16.82 -12.56
C PRO A 339 13.14 -17.27 -12.24
N ASN A 340 13.31 -18.42 -11.55
CA ASN A 340 14.62 -19.02 -11.27
C ASN A 340 15.44 -19.36 -12.50
N ALA A 341 14.83 -19.48 -13.66
CA ALA A 341 15.53 -19.72 -14.92
C ALA A 341 16.66 -18.72 -15.17
N ILE A 342 16.53 -17.48 -14.69
CA ILE A 342 17.56 -16.44 -14.86
C ILE A 342 18.88 -16.77 -14.18
N TYR A 343 18.86 -17.53 -13.07
CA TYR A 343 20.07 -17.95 -12.34
C TYR A 343 20.79 -19.14 -13.00
N VAL A 344 20.11 -19.82 -13.92
CA VAL A 344 20.68 -20.93 -14.69
C VAL A 344 21.24 -20.42 -16.01
N ASP A 345 20.40 -19.73 -16.79
CA ASP A 345 20.78 -19.13 -18.06
C ASP A 345 19.78 -18.00 -18.40
N ARG A 346 20.31 -16.81 -18.72
CA ARG A 346 19.49 -15.65 -19.08
C ARG A 346 18.60 -15.89 -20.30
N ASP A 347 19.04 -16.70 -21.24
CA ASP A 347 18.27 -17.01 -22.45
C ASP A 347 17.03 -17.86 -22.15
N LEU A 348 17.00 -18.56 -21.02
CA LEU A 348 15.83 -19.33 -20.57
C LEU A 348 14.69 -18.42 -20.12
N MET A 349 14.95 -17.19 -19.70
CA MET A 349 13.91 -16.26 -19.28
C MET A 349 12.90 -15.97 -20.39
N ASN A 350 13.38 -15.83 -21.63
CA ASN A 350 12.51 -15.61 -22.78
C ASN A 350 11.63 -16.82 -23.11
N LYS A 351 12.06 -18.04 -22.73
CA LYS A 351 11.29 -19.28 -22.92
C LYS A 351 10.32 -19.53 -21.77
N ALA A 352 10.59 -19.00 -20.59
CA ALA A 352 9.74 -19.12 -19.41
C ALA A 352 8.67 -18.00 -19.31
N MET A 353 8.65 -17.08 -20.26
CA MET A 353 7.74 -15.93 -20.31
C MET A 353 6.57 -16.21 -21.25
N ALA A 354 5.36 -15.80 -20.84
CA ALA A 354 4.14 -15.75 -21.67
C ALA A 354 3.64 -14.31 -21.82
#